data_edaef88b6f8d14ab4fece1e4266a5e6b
#
_entry.id   edaef88b6f8d14ab4fece1e4266a5e6b
#
_cell.length_a   1.000
_cell.length_b   1.000
_cell.length_c   1.000
_cell.angle_alpha   90.00
_cell.angle_beta   90.00
_cell.angle_gamma   90.00
#
_symmetry.space_group_name_H-M   'P 1'
#
loop_
_entity.id
_entity.type
_entity.pdbx_description
1 polymer ?
#
loop_
_entity_poly.entity_id
_entity_poly.type
_entity_poly.pdbx_seq_one_letter_code
_entity_poly.pdbx_strand_id
1 'polypeptide(L)'
;NLELISAVGTDSQVLCENDPLANIIYEFSAGATSATVSVLPLGVTSAIVGNELTISGTPTDNITTQTTYSYTVTTIGTCADTSLIGTITVDPDDDLDLISAVGTDAQVLCETDPLANIVYQFSEGATSATVSGLPAGVTSAIVGNDLTISGTPSAGITTTQVYPYTITTIGTCASASLSGTITIDPEGRLDLISTAGTDAQILCENTPIALIEYQLLDGPTGATVTGLPAGIGFNVLNGIVTVSGTPADDITATTVYNYSVTTAGSCSNSSLLGSIT
;
A
#
# COMPACT_ATOMS: atom_id res chain seq x y z
N ASN A 1 54.72 10.44 -20.71
CA ASN A 1 54.21 9.18 -20.19
C ASN A 1 52.97 9.44 -19.32
N LEU A 2 52.00 8.54 -19.36
CA LEU A 2 50.79 8.56 -18.53
C LEU A 2 50.55 7.15 -18.02
N GLU A 3 50.29 6.97 -16.74
CA GLU A 3 50.15 5.66 -16.10
C GLU A 3 49.07 5.71 -15.01
N LEU A 4 48.21 4.68 -14.96
CA LEU A 4 47.26 4.48 -13.84
C LEU A 4 48.02 3.97 -12.63
N ILE A 5 48.00 4.74 -11.51
CA ILE A 5 48.70 4.37 -10.29
C ILE A 5 47.74 3.96 -9.13
N SER A 6 46.42 4.23 -9.29
CA SER A 6 45.42 3.66 -8.38
C SER A 6 45.29 2.14 -8.61
N ALA A 7 44.48 1.46 -7.77
CA ALA A 7 44.31 0.03 -7.88
C ALA A 7 43.81 -0.40 -9.27
N VAL A 8 44.27 -1.55 -9.76
CA VAL A 8 43.86 -2.09 -11.05
C VAL A 8 42.35 -2.21 -11.12
N GLY A 9 41.76 -1.68 -12.21
CA GLY A 9 40.32 -1.67 -12.46
C GLY A 9 39.59 -0.43 -11.94
N THR A 10 40.25 0.48 -11.22
CA THR A 10 39.61 1.76 -10.81
C THR A 10 39.27 2.66 -12.00
N ASP A 11 39.92 2.49 -13.12
CA ASP A 11 39.64 3.16 -14.40
C ASP A 11 38.40 2.62 -15.14
N SER A 12 37.77 1.58 -14.59
CA SER A 12 36.52 0.99 -15.13
C SER A 12 35.59 0.60 -13.98
N GLN A 13 34.79 1.57 -13.50
CA GLN A 13 33.90 1.37 -12.36
C GLN A 13 32.44 1.32 -12.79
N VAL A 14 31.67 0.48 -12.08
CA VAL A 14 30.21 0.45 -12.11
C VAL A 14 29.72 0.77 -10.69
N LEU A 15 28.88 1.77 -10.54
CA LEU A 15 28.37 2.23 -9.24
C LEU A 15 26.98 2.79 -9.40
N CYS A 16 26.26 2.87 -8.29
CA CYS A 16 24.94 3.50 -8.27
C CYS A 16 25.08 5.04 -8.28
N GLU A 17 24.06 5.73 -8.79
CA GLU A 17 23.99 7.16 -8.57
C GLU A 17 23.98 7.44 -7.05
N ASN A 18 24.49 8.61 -6.68
CA ASN A 18 24.68 9.01 -5.28
C ASN A 18 25.71 8.18 -4.48
N ASP A 19 26.36 7.18 -5.08
CA ASP A 19 27.47 6.47 -4.47
C ASP A 19 28.83 7.13 -4.81
N PRO A 20 29.77 7.20 -3.85
CA PRO A 20 31.06 7.81 -4.10
C PRO A 20 31.94 6.93 -5.00
N LEU A 21 32.55 7.55 -6.02
CA LEU A 21 33.55 6.92 -6.88
C LEU A 21 34.82 6.58 -6.07
N ALA A 22 35.37 5.38 -6.25
CA ALA A 22 36.72 5.11 -5.81
C ALA A 22 37.70 5.97 -6.61
N ASN A 23 38.60 6.69 -5.94
CA ASN A 23 39.53 7.62 -6.59
C ASN A 23 40.33 6.94 -7.72
N ILE A 24 40.32 7.54 -8.90
CA ILE A 24 41.13 7.11 -10.05
C ILE A 24 42.28 8.06 -10.15
N ILE A 25 43.51 7.55 -10.03
CA ILE A 25 44.69 8.35 -9.97
C ILE A 25 45.63 7.97 -11.12
N TYR A 26 45.98 8.97 -11.93
CA TYR A 26 46.96 8.87 -13.00
C TYR A 26 48.18 9.69 -12.68
N GLU A 27 49.37 9.13 -12.90
CA GLU A 27 50.65 9.88 -12.86
C GLU A 27 51.08 10.22 -14.29
N PHE A 28 51.47 11.46 -14.48
CA PHE A 28 52.07 11.92 -15.72
C PHE A 28 53.54 12.34 -15.50
N SER A 29 54.38 12.00 -16.47
CA SER A 29 55.83 12.20 -16.38
C SER A 29 56.48 12.44 -17.74
N ALA A 30 57.83 12.41 -17.82
CA ALA A 30 58.61 12.48 -19.05
C ALA A 30 58.28 13.69 -19.97
N GLY A 31 58.23 14.91 -19.38
CA GLY A 31 58.02 16.15 -20.12
C GLY A 31 56.56 16.62 -20.20
N ALA A 32 55.60 15.84 -19.70
CA ALA A 32 54.27 16.32 -19.47
C ALA A 32 54.25 17.26 -18.25
N THR A 33 53.56 18.39 -18.38
CA THR A 33 53.45 19.43 -17.34
C THR A 33 52.04 19.51 -16.74
N SER A 34 51.05 18.87 -17.37
CA SER A 34 49.68 18.83 -16.94
C SER A 34 48.94 17.65 -17.63
N ALA A 35 47.70 17.44 -17.27
CA ALA A 35 46.78 16.54 -17.95
C ALA A 35 45.34 17.10 -17.91
N THR A 36 44.51 16.67 -18.86
CA THR A 36 43.07 17.00 -18.92
C THR A 36 42.27 15.74 -18.96
N VAL A 37 41.02 15.83 -18.50
CA VAL A 37 40.01 14.76 -18.58
C VAL A 37 38.83 15.26 -19.42
N SER A 38 38.39 14.45 -20.36
CA SER A 38 37.14 14.69 -21.08
C SER A 38 35.94 14.20 -20.25
N VAL A 39 34.75 14.46 -20.69
CA VAL A 39 33.44 14.01 -20.21
C VAL A 39 33.43 13.12 -18.95
N LEU A 40 33.05 13.72 -17.82
CA LEU A 40 32.77 13.02 -16.55
C LEU A 40 31.27 13.15 -16.22
N PRO A 41 30.68 12.21 -15.44
CA PRO A 41 29.33 12.36 -14.94
C PRO A 41 29.20 13.61 -14.03
N LEU A 42 28.02 14.17 -13.92
CA LEU A 42 27.76 15.29 -13.03
C LEU A 42 28.11 14.89 -11.56
N GLY A 43 28.74 15.79 -10.82
CA GLY A 43 29.22 15.52 -9.46
C GLY A 43 30.58 14.82 -9.38
N VAL A 44 31.13 14.34 -10.50
CA VAL A 44 32.50 13.82 -10.58
C VAL A 44 33.41 14.88 -11.19
N THR A 45 34.58 15.10 -10.56
CA THR A 45 35.53 16.12 -10.95
C THR A 45 36.97 15.57 -11.02
N SER A 46 37.87 16.32 -11.62
CA SER A 46 39.29 15.98 -11.59
C SER A 46 40.11 17.11 -10.97
N ALA A 47 41.17 16.76 -10.29
CA ALA A 47 42.12 17.69 -9.69
C ALA A 47 43.56 17.21 -9.91
N ILE A 48 44.49 18.15 -10.03
CA ILE A 48 45.94 17.87 -10.17
C ILE A 48 46.69 18.35 -8.95
N VAL A 49 47.49 17.46 -8.37
CA VAL A 49 48.44 17.79 -7.31
C VAL A 49 49.81 17.22 -7.68
N GLY A 50 50.77 18.10 -7.91
CA GLY A 50 52.08 17.70 -8.42
C GLY A 50 51.98 17.09 -9.81
N ASN A 51 52.37 15.83 -9.97
CA ASN A 51 52.30 15.05 -11.20
C ASN A 51 51.11 14.05 -11.23
N GLU A 52 50.23 14.13 -10.25
CA GLU A 52 49.12 13.23 -10.15
C GLU A 52 47.80 13.93 -10.52
N LEU A 53 47.02 13.31 -11.41
CA LEU A 53 45.66 13.69 -11.72
C LEU A 53 44.72 12.69 -11.03
N THR A 54 43.85 13.19 -10.15
CA THR A 54 42.84 12.40 -9.44
C THR A 54 41.47 12.73 -9.97
N ILE A 55 40.68 11.69 -10.36
CA ILE A 55 39.27 11.78 -10.64
C ILE A 55 38.54 11.26 -9.42
N SER A 56 37.58 12.03 -8.88
CA SER A 56 36.82 11.70 -7.67
C SER A 56 35.48 12.43 -7.65
N GLY A 57 34.60 12.00 -6.77
CA GLY A 57 33.28 12.60 -6.57
C GLY A 57 32.17 11.57 -6.48
N THR A 58 30.94 12.04 -6.57
CA THR A 58 29.74 11.23 -6.50
C THR A 58 28.87 11.61 -7.68
N PRO A 59 28.51 10.67 -8.58
CA PRO A 59 27.58 10.95 -9.67
C PRO A 59 26.20 11.34 -9.14
N THR A 60 25.61 12.42 -9.67
CA THR A 60 24.31 12.97 -9.25
C THR A 60 23.44 13.32 -10.47
N ASP A 61 23.51 12.50 -11.52
CA ASP A 61 22.95 12.85 -12.82
C ASP A 61 21.42 12.65 -12.92
N ASN A 62 20.72 12.08 -11.93
CA ASN A 62 19.31 11.67 -11.98
C ASN A 62 19.01 10.90 -13.28
N ILE A 63 19.77 9.86 -13.52
CA ILE A 63 19.61 9.02 -14.71
C ILE A 63 18.44 8.06 -14.54
N THR A 64 17.72 7.80 -15.61
CA THR A 64 16.60 6.84 -15.63
C THR A 64 16.97 5.48 -16.24
N THR A 65 18.19 5.37 -16.78
CA THR A 65 18.73 4.14 -17.36
C THR A 65 20.23 4.09 -17.14
N GLN A 66 20.78 2.89 -17.01
CA GLN A 66 22.22 2.69 -16.90
C GLN A 66 22.96 3.51 -17.97
N THR A 67 23.85 4.38 -17.52
CA THR A 67 24.61 5.29 -18.40
C THR A 67 26.10 5.09 -18.21
N THR A 68 26.83 4.88 -19.32
CA THR A 68 28.29 4.75 -19.33
C THR A 68 28.95 6.00 -19.87
N TYR A 69 29.78 6.61 -19.04
CA TYR A 69 30.63 7.76 -19.36
C TYR A 69 32.03 7.24 -19.70
N SER A 70 32.40 7.32 -20.98
CA SER A 70 33.77 7.03 -21.41
C SER A 70 34.57 8.32 -21.35
N TYR A 71 35.56 8.38 -20.49
CA TYR A 71 36.46 9.53 -20.37
C TYR A 71 37.84 9.24 -20.94
N THR A 72 38.55 10.28 -21.33
CA THR A 72 39.92 10.22 -21.79
C THR A 72 40.79 11.18 -20.97
N VAL A 73 41.84 10.64 -20.41
CA VAL A 73 42.90 11.47 -19.79
C VAL A 73 43.97 11.69 -20.81
N THR A 74 44.32 12.96 -21.07
CA THR A 74 45.32 13.33 -22.08
C THR A 74 46.36 14.22 -21.42
N THR A 75 47.66 13.89 -21.58
CA THR A 75 48.74 14.71 -21.08
C THR A 75 48.89 15.98 -21.91
N ILE A 76 49.42 17.02 -21.28
CA ILE A 76 49.79 18.29 -21.91
C ILE A 76 51.27 18.52 -21.64
N GLY A 77 52.09 18.78 -22.68
CA GLY A 77 53.50 19.02 -22.52
C GLY A 77 54.19 19.52 -23.80
N THR A 78 55.50 19.51 -23.82
CA THR A 78 56.29 19.98 -24.95
C THR A 78 56.56 18.88 -26.00
N CYS A 79 56.26 17.64 -25.68
CA CYS A 79 56.41 16.46 -26.53
C CYS A 79 55.04 15.93 -26.97
N ALA A 80 55.03 14.77 -27.68
CA ALA A 80 53.78 14.15 -28.07
C ALA A 80 52.92 13.77 -26.88
N ASP A 81 51.60 14.09 -26.96
CA ASP A 81 50.63 13.77 -25.95
C ASP A 81 50.37 12.26 -25.86
N THR A 82 50.10 11.79 -24.64
CA THR A 82 49.72 10.40 -24.38
C THR A 82 48.32 10.41 -23.78
N SER A 83 47.49 9.49 -24.21
CA SER A 83 46.12 9.38 -23.71
C SER A 83 45.83 7.98 -23.19
N LEU A 84 45.04 7.90 -22.10
CA LEU A 84 44.41 6.69 -21.59
C LEU A 84 42.88 6.88 -21.51
N ILE A 85 42.17 5.82 -21.71
CA ILE A 85 40.70 5.82 -21.69
C ILE A 85 40.21 5.00 -20.49
N GLY A 86 39.20 5.49 -19.80
CA GLY A 86 38.49 4.77 -18.76
C GLY A 86 36.97 4.92 -18.90
N THR A 87 36.25 4.21 -18.05
CA THR A 87 34.78 4.22 -18.05
C THR A 87 34.24 4.35 -16.64
N ILE A 88 33.19 5.15 -16.49
CA ILE A 88 32.36 5.22 -15.28
C ILE A 88 30.94 4.88 -15.73
N THR A 89 30.44 3.71 -15.31
CA THR A 89 29.05 3.31 -15.54
C THR A 89 28.26 3.60 -14.29
N VAL A 90 27.17 4.35 -14.45
CA VAL A 90 26.28 4.72 -13.35
C VAL A 90 24.95 3.99 -13.58
N ASP A 91 24.52 3.26 -12.56
CA ASP A 91 23.21 2.63 -12.49
C ASP A 91 22.23 3.55 -11.76
N PRO A 92 20.99 3.71 -12.24
CA PRO A 92 19.99 4.51 -11.56
C PRO A 92 19.54 3.85 -10.25
N ASP A 93 19.09 4.66 -9.30
CA ASP A 93 18.32 4.21 -8.15
C ASP A 93 16.95 3.67 -8.60
N ASP A 94 16.30 2.91 -7.75
CA ASP A 94 14.96 2.41 -8.03
C ASP A 94 13.92 3.54 -7.93
N ASP A 95 12.90 3.49 -8.78
CA ASP A 95 11.75 4.39 -8.71
C ASP A 95 10.44 3.61 -8.56
N LEU A 96 9.44 4.22 -7.90
CA LEU A 96 8.15 3.61 -7.61
C LEU A 96 7.04 4.65 -7.56
N ASP A 97 6.06 4.52 -8.45
CA ASP A 97 4.93 5.43 -8.58
C ASP A 97 3.58 4.73 -8.39
N LEU A 98 2.63 5.41 -7.74
CA LEU A 98 1.22 5.01 -7.76
C LEU A 98 0.60 5.46 -9.08
N ILE A 99 0.20 4.50 -9.94
CA ILE A 99 -0.38 4.80 -11.25
C ILE A 99 -1.90 4.58 -11.31
N SER A 100 -2.50 3.92 -10.31
CA SER A 100 -3.95 3.89 -10.16
C SER A 100 -4.50 5.25 -9.69
N ALA A 101 -5.81 5.43 -9.70
CA ALA A 101 -6.44 6.70 -9.34
C ALA A 101 -6.01 7.17 -7.94
N VAL A 102 -5.84 8.47 -7.77
CA VAL A 102 -5.48 9.09 -6.48
C VAL A 102 -6.45 8.64 -5.39
N GLY A 103 -5.91 8.19 -4.25
CA GLY A 103 -6.67 7.71 -3.09
C GLY A 103 -6.99 6.21 -3.12
N THR A 104 -6.64 5.47 -4.18
CA THR A 104 -6.77 4.00 -4.18
C THR A 104 -5.81 3.32 -3.20
N ASP A 105 -4.75 4.00 -2.82
CA ASP A 105 -3.77 3.58 -1.80
C ASP A 105 -4.29 3.69 -0.36
N ALA A 106 -5.48 4.30 -0.17
CA ALA A 106 -6.13 4.45 1.13
C ALA A 106 -7.63 4.12 1.02
N GLN A 107 -8.00 2.85 1.09
CA GLN A 107 -9.38 2.38 0.94
C GLN A 107 -10.00 2.00 2.27
N VAL A 108 -11.30 2.30 2.40
CA VAL A 108 -12.18 1.81 3.45
C VAL A 108 -13.27 0.97 2.79
N LEU A 109 -13.41 -0.29 3.18
CA LEU A 109 -14.36 -1.23 2.60
C LEU A 109 -14.91 -2.17 3.68
N CYS A 110 -16.03 -2.79 3.40
CA CYS A 110 -16.57 -3.82 4.26
C CYS A 110 -15.83 -5.15 4.06
N GLU A 111 -15.81 -6.00 5.08
CA GLU A 111 -15.37 -7.37 4.88
C GLU A 111 -16.18 -8.00 3.74
N THR A 112 -15.57 -8.90 2.99
CA THR A 112 -16.15 -9.53 1.78
C THR A 112 -16.39 -8.63 0.57
N ASP A 113 -16.17 -7.30 0.66
CA ASP A 113 -16.20 -6.43 -0.51
C ASP A 113 -14.86 -6.49 -1.28
N PRO A 114 -14.92 -6.49 -2.62
CA PRO A 114 -13.69 -6.52 -3.41
C PRO A 114 -12.95 -5.16 -3.33
N LEU A 115 -11.63 -5.23 -3.13
CA LEU A 115 -10.75 -4.07 -3.20
C LEU A 115 -10.74 -3.49 -4.62
N ALA A 116 -10.85 -2.19 -4.78
CA ALA A 116 -10.46 -1.54 -6.02
C ALA A 116 -8.97 -1.73 -6.26
N ASN A 117 -8.59 -2.17 -7.46
CA ASN A 117 -7.19 -2.46 -7.75
C ASN A 117 -6.29 -1.25 -7.45
N ILE A 118 -5.23 -1.49 -6.69
CA ILE A 118 -4.16 -0.53 -6.44
C ILE A 118 -2.99 -0.94 -7.32
N VAL A 119 -2.55 -0.04 -8.19
CA VAL A 119 -1.49 -0.35 -9.14
C VAL A 119 -0.33 0.62 -8.93
N TYR A 120 0.83 0.04 -8.70
CA TYR A 120 2.11 0.74 -8.63
C TYR A 120 2.96 0.32 -9.81
N GLN A 121 3.71 1.25 -10.36
CA GLN A 121 4.71 0.98 -11.39
C GLN A 121 6.10 1.21 -10.81
N PHE A 122 6.96 0.23 -10.95
CA PHE A 122 8.38 0.37 -10.62
C PHE A 122 9.18 0.57 -11.92
N SER A 123 10.23 1.39 -11.83
CA SER A 123 11.02 1.81 -12.98
C SER A 123 12.49 2.05 -12.62
N GLU A 124 13.23 2.54 -13.58
CA GLU A 124 14.65 2.89 -13.47
C GLU A 124 15.53 1.69 -13.10
N GLY A 125 16.13 1.63 -11.89
CA GLY A 125 16.96 0.53 -11.42
C GLY A 125 16.19 -0.70 -10.95
N ALA A 126 14.88 -0.53 -10.68
CA ALA A 126 14.05 -1.59 -10.12
C ALA A 126 13.75 -2.71 -11.13
N THR A 127 13.96 -3.95 -10.71
CA THR A 127 13.65 -5.16 -11.50
C THR A 127 12.44 -5.92 -10.99
N SER A 128 11.99 -5.62 -9.78
CA SER A 128 10.84 -6.23 -9.10
C SER A 128 10.40 -5.37 -7.93
N ALA A 129 9.33 -5.78 -7.24
CA ALA A 129 8.89 -5.19 -5.98
C ALA A 129 8.22 -6.24 -5.08
N THR A 130 8.18 -5.96 -3.78
CA THR A 130 7.48 -6.77 -2.77
C THR A 130 6.47 -5.94 -2.02
N VAL A 131 5.43 -6.60 -1.49
CA VAL A 131 4.42 -5.97 -0.63
C VAL A 131 4.37 -6.69 0.69
N SER A 132 4.27 -5.94 1.78
CA SER A 132 4.04 -6.46 3.13
C SER A 132 2.84 -5.76 3.77
N GLY A 133 2.19 -6.40 4.74
CA GLY A 133 1.10 -5.81 5.54
C GLY A 133 -0.30 -5.98 4.96
N LEU A 134 -0.51 -6.72 3.87
CA LEU A 134 -1.84 -6.94 3.30
C LEU A 134 -2.74 -7.79 4.21
N PRO A 135 -4.05 -7.51 4.26
CA PRO A 135 -5.02 -8.35 4.97
C PRO A 135 -5.20 -9.70 4.27
N ALA A 136 -5.68 -10.69 5.03
CA ALA A 136 -6.02 -12.00 4.47
C ALA A 136 -7.07 -11.87 3.35
N GLY A 137 -6.87 -12.58 2.24
CA GLY A 137 -7.71 -12.53 1.04
C GLY A 137 -7.32 -11.45 0.03
N VAL A 138 -6.41 -10.53 0.39
CA VAL A 138 -5.80 -9.56 -0.52
C VAL A 138 -4.40 -10.01 -0.88
N THR A 139 -4.06 -9.95 -2.15
CA THR A 139 -2.77 -10.41 -2.70
C THR A 139 -2.19 -9.39 -3.64
N SER A 140 -0.92 -9.55 -3.99
CA SER A 140 -0.27 -8.76 -5.03
C SER A 140 0.23 -9.65 -6.17
N ALA A 141 0.26 -9.10 -7.38
CA ALA A 141 0.80 -9.75 -8.57
C ALA A 141 1.56 -8.73 -9.41
N ILE A 142 2.62 -9.19 -10.08
CA ILE A 142 3.42 -8.36 -10.98
C ILE A 142 3.20 -8.81 -12.42
N VAL A 143 2.93 -7.87 -13.31
CA VAL A 143 2.86 -8.07 -14.76
C VAL A 143 3.66 -6.97 -15.44
N GLY A 144 4.78 -7.34 -16.07
CA GLY A 144 5.74 -6.37 -16.56
C GLY A 144 6.34 -5.58 -15.40
N ASN A 145 6.22 -4.27 -15.42
CA ASN A 145 6.70 -3.37 -14.37
C ASN A 145 5.56 -2.91 -13.43
N ASP A 146 4.35 -3.43 -13.60
CA ASP A 146 3.19 -3.05 -12.79
C ASP A 146 2.95 -4.07 -11.68
N LEU A 147 2.96 -3.60 -10.44
CA LEU A 147 2.55 -4.35 -9.26
C LEU A 147 1.10 -3.99 -8.93
N THR A 148 0.20 -4.96 -9.02
CA THR A 148 -1.22 -4.80 -8.70
C THR A 148 -1.55 -5.47 -7.37
N ILE A 149 -2.16 -4.73 -6.44
CA ILE A 149 -2.77 -5.24 -5.22
C ILE A 149 -4.27 -5.37 -5.47
N SER A 150 -4.82 -6.56 -5.24
CA SER A 150 -6.24 -6.86 -5.48
C SER A 150 -6.72 -8.01 -4.61
N GLY A 151 -8.02 -8.23 -4.57
CA GLY A 151 -8.63 -9.33 -3.84
C GLY A 151 -9.83 -8.88 -3.03
N THR A 152 -10.31 -9.78 -2.19
CA THR A 152 -11.43 -9.55 -1.28
C THR A 152 -10.98 -9.93 0.12
N PRO A 153 -11.03 -9.00 1.09
CA PRO A 153 -10.70 -9.32 2.47
C PRO A 153 -11.55 -10.47 3.02
N SER A 154 -10.94 -11.33 3.83
CA SER A 154 -11.65 -12.45 4.44
C SER A 154 -12.64 -11.95 5.49
N ALA A 155 -13.80 -12.62 5.58
CA ALA A 155 -14.83 -12.40 6.60
C ALA A 155 -14.36 -12.80 8.01
N GLY A 156 -15.08 -12.31 9.03
CA GLY A 156 -14.96 -12.75 10.43
C GLY A 156 -14.23 -11.77 11.35
N ILE A 157 -14.09 -10.51 10.95
CA ILE A 157 -13.67 -9.45 11.88
C ILE A 157 -14.87 -8.97 12.70
N THR A 158 -14.63 -8.55 13.92
CA THR A 158 -15.68 -8.06 14.85
C THR A 158 -15.53 -6.57 15.16
N THR A 159 -14.45 -5.95 14.71
CA THR A 159 -14.17 -4.52 14.85
C THR A 159 -13.41 -4.04 13.64
N THR A 160 -13.55 -2.77 13.30
CA THR A 160 -12.75 -2.12 12.24
C THR A 160 -11.28 -2.44 12.40
N GLN A 161 -10.66 -2.93 11.33
CA GLN A 161 -9.24 -3.25 11.27
C GLN A 161 -8.55 -2.36 10.23
N VAL A 162 -7.38 -1.83 10.60
CA VAL A 162 -6.55 -1.01 9.70
C VAL A 162 -5.28 -1.80 9.38
N TYR A 163 -5.05 -2.01 8.10
CA TYR A 163 -3.88 -2.73 7.57
C TYR A 163 -2.99 -1.74 6.81
N PRO A 164 -1.96 -1.18 7.47
CA PRO A 164 -0.92 -0.46 6.74
C PRO A 164 -0.09 -1.45 5.94
N TYR A 165 0.12 -1.16 4.68
CA TYR A 165 0.99 -1.96 3.82
C TYR A 165 2.14 -1.11 3.28
N THR A 166 3.22 -1.76 2.90
CA THR A 166 4.39 -1.12 2.30
C THR A 166 4.83 -1.91 1.08
N ILE A 167 5.08 -1.21 -0.01
CA ILE A 167 5.72 -1.72 -1.20
C ILE A 167 7.18 -1.30 -1.15
N THR A 168 8.08 -2.20 -1.50
CA THR A 168 9.52 -1.92 -1.59
C THR A 168 10.04 -2.53 -2.89
N THR A 169 10.74 -1.74 -3.67
CA THR A 169 11.37 -2.19 -4.92
C THR A 169 12.57 -3.09 -4.64
N ILE A 170 12.95 -3.85 -5.65
CA ILE A 170 14.14 -4.71 -5.68
C ILE A 170 14.93 -4.34 -6.93
N GLY A 171 16.11 -3.81 -6.73
CA GLY A 171 17.07 -3.44 -7.76
C GLY A 171 18.50 -3.67 -7.30
N THR A 172 19.47 -3.14 -8.02
CA THR A 172 20.90 -3.18 -7.68
C THR A 172 21.33 -2.00 -6.85
N CYS A 173 20.60 -0.88 -6.95
CA CYS A 173 20.89 0.39 -6.27
C CYS A 173 19.90 0.66 -5.14
N ALA A 174 19.75 1.91 -4.73
CA ALA A 174 18.87 2.26 -3.62
C ALA A 174 17.41 1.94 -3.93
N SER A 175 16.75 1.19 -3.03
CA SER A 175 15.35 0.81 -3.18
C SER A 175 14.40 1.96 -2.88
N ALA A 176 13.36 2.11 -3.68
CA ALA A 176 12.22 2.97 -3.41
C ALA A 176 11.16 2.26 -2.57
N SER A 177 10.40 3.00 -1.76
CA SER A 177 9.26 2.44 -1.03
C SER A 177 8.11 3.43 -0.89
N LEU A 178 6.89 2.91 -1.04
CA LEU A 178 5.64 3.62 -0.80
C LEU A 178 4.77 2.82 0.17
N SER A 179 3.90 3.53 0.88
CA SER A 179 2.99 2.93 1.86
C SER A 179 1.55 3.36 1.58
N GLY A 180 0.61 2.48 1.94
CA GLY A 180 -0.81 2.76 1.90
C GLY A 180 -1.55 2.11 3.04
N THR A 181 -2.87 2.21 3.06
CA THR A 181 -3.73 1.62 4.09
C THR A 181 -4.98 0.99 3.51
N ILE A 182 -5.35 -0.19 4.02
CA ILE A 182 -6.63 -0.83 3.76
C ILE A 182 -7.34 -0.92 5.11
N THR A 183 -8.46 -0.20 5.24
CA THR A 183 -9.33 -0.28 6.42
C THR A 183 -10.52 -1.17 6.09
N ILE A 184 -10.79 -2.14 6.95
CA ILE A 184 -11.88 -3.08 6.77
C ILE A 184 -12.85 -2.91 7.94
N ASP A 185 -14.10 -2.61 7.61
CA ASP A 185 -15.22 -2.56 8.56
C ASP A 185 -15.94 -3.92 8.59
N PRO A 186 -16.36 -4.40 9.77
CA PRO A 186 -17.08 -5.65 9.89
C PRO A 186 -18.50 -5.54 9.35
N GLU A 187 -19.04 -6.68 8.87
CA GLU A 187 -20.46 -6.83 8.57
C GLU A 187 -21.29 -6.79 9.86
N GLY A 188 -22.40 -6.06 9.82
CA GLY A 188 -23.32 -5.99 10.96
C GLY A 188 -23.98 -7.32 11.25
N ARG A 189 -23.97 -7.77 12.51
CA ARG A 189 -24.65 -8.99 12.97
C ARG A 189 -25.73 -8.66 13.98
N LEU A 190 -26.72 -9.57 14.06
CA LEU A 190 -27.87 -9.47 14.92
C LEU A 190 -28.15 -10.85 15.55
N ASP A 191 -28.14 -10.91 16.87
CA ASP A 191 -28.45 -12.14 17.62
C ASP A 191 -29.67 -11.94 18.55
N LEU A 192 -30.58 -12.91 18.60
CA LEU A 192 -31.66 -12.95 19.57
C LEU A 192 -31.08 -13.33 20.93
N ILE A 193 -31.19 -12.43 21.92
CA ILE A 193 -30.66 -12.64 23.28
C ILE A 193 -31.74 -12.90 24.33
N SER A 194 -33.02 -12.63 24.03
CA SER A 194 -34.14 -13.07 24.85
C SER A 194 -34.33 -14.59 24.75
N THR A 195 -35.15 -15.14 25.63
CA THR A 195 -35.44 -16.60 25.63
C THR A 195 -35.85 -17.10 24.25
N ALA A 196 -35.31 -18.24 23.84
CA ALA A 196 -35.64 -18.86 22.54
C ALA A 196 -37.16 -19.00 22.37
N GLY A 197 -37.64 -18.55 21.18
CA GLY A 197 -39.07 -18.57 20.84
C GLY A 197 -39.83 -17.29 21.22
N THR A 198 -39.22 -16.33 21.91
CA THR A 198 -39.86 -15.02 22.16
C THR A 198 -40.06 -14.20 20.88
N ASP A 199 -39.30 -14.50 19.84
CA ASP A 199 -39.45 -13.94 18.48
C ASP A 199 -40.65 -14.49 17.69
N ALA A 200 -41.35 -15.53 18.25
CA ALA A 200 -42.53 -16.14 17.65
C ALA A 200 -43.60 -16.36 18.72
N GLN A 201 -44.44 -15.36 18.99
CA GLN A 201 -45.42 -15.39 20.07
C GLN A 201 -46.85 -15.53 19.54
N ILE A 202 -47.68 -16.33 20.27
CA ILE A 202 -49.13 -16.46 20.07
C ILE A 202 -49.81 -15.96 21.33
N LEU A 203 -50.68 -14.97 21.21
CA LEU A 203 -51.34 -14.36 22.35
C LEU A 203 -52.71 -13.80 21.97
N CYS A 204 -53.51 -13.47 22.97
CA CYS A 204 -54.76 -12.77 22.74
C CYS A 204 -54.50 -11.24 22.64
N GLU A 205 -55.38 -10.55 21.91
CA GLU A 205 -55.36 -9.09 21.93
C GLU A 205 -55.38 -8.54 23.37
N ASN A 206 -54.87 -7.33 23.58
CA ASN A 206 -54.74 -6.68 24.90
C ASN A 206 -53.83 -7.45 25.88
N THR A 207 -53.14 -8.50 25.46
CA THR A 207 -52.14 -9.18 26.27
C THR A 207 -50.76 -8.67 25.88
N PRO A 208 -49.94 -8.16 26.83
CA PRO A 208 -48.60 -7.66 26.53
C PRO A 208 -47.74 -8.84 26.01
N ILE A 209 -46.90 -8.57 25.00
CA ILE A 209 -45.92 -9.55 24.55
C ILE A 209 -44.85 -9.78 25.59
N ALA A 210 -44.28 -10.99 25.64
CA ALA A 210 -43.00 -11.21 26.31
C ALA A 210 -41.92 -10.35 25.62
N LEU A 211 -41.06 -9.77 26.42
CA LEU A 211 -39.98 -8.91 25.92
C LEU A 211 -39.11 -9.66 24.90
N ILE A 212 -38.88 -9.05 23.75
CA ILE A 212 -38.00 -9.60 22.71
C ILE A 212 -36.78 -8.69 22.64
N GLU A 213 -35.60 -9.26 22.79
CA GLU A 213 -34.36 -8.53 22.76
C GLU A 213 -33.37 -9.12 21.76
N TYR A 214 -32.81 -8.24 20.94
CA TYR A 214 -31.75 -8.58 19.98
C TYR A 214 -30.51 -7.76 20.30
N GLN A 215 -29.35 -8.40 20.25
CA GLN A 215 -28.04 -7.73 20.37
C GLN A 215 -27.52 -7.38 18.99
N LEU A 216 -27.16 -6.10 18.83
CA LEU A 216 -26.37 -5.63 17.70
C LEU A 216 -24.88 -5.97 17.94
N LEU A 217 -24.25 -6.61 16.97
CA LEU A 217 -22.85 -7.06 17.03
C LEU A 217 -22.09 -6.58 15.80
N ASP A 218 -20.78 -6.41 15.96
CA ASP A 218 -19.81 -6.20 14.89
C ASP A 218 -20.02 -4.89 14.07
N GLY A 219 -20.43 -3.79 14.73
CA GLY A 219 -20.35 -2.46 14.14
C GLY A 219 -21.65 -1.73 13.78
N PRO A 220 -22.87 -2.34 13.78
CA PRO A 220 -24.08 -1.57 13.52
C PRO A 220 -24.25 -0.42 14.52
N THR A 221 -24.64 0.74 13.99
CA THR A 221 -24.92 1.95 14.81
C THR A 221 -26.38 2.01 15.26
N GLY A 222 -27.24 1.15 14.72
CA GLY A 222 -28.68 1.10 15.02
C GLY A 222 -29.37 -0.08 14.38
N ALA A 223 -30.70 -0.09 14.48
CA ALA A 223 -31.57 -1.04 13.80
C ALA A 223 -32.91 -0.41 13.45
N THR A 224 -33.60 -1.02 12.48
CA THR A 224 -35.00 -0.75 12.15
C THR A 224 -35.83 -2.00 12.37
N VAL A 225 -37.08 -1.83 12.79
CA VAL A 225 -38.04 -2.93 12.90
C VAL A 225 -39.28 -2.58 12.08
N THR A 226 -39.68 -3.48 11.21
CA THR A 226 -40.82 -3.29 10.35
C THR A 226 -41.79 -4.47 10.48
N GLY A 227 -43.10 -4.25 10.24
CA GLY A 227 -44.12 -5.32 10.26
C GLY A 227 -44.74 -5.60 11.63
N LEU A 228 -44.41 -4.80 12.66
CA LEU A 228 -45.04 -4.94 13.98
C LEU A 228 -46.53 -4.55 13.94
N PRO A 229 -47.42 -5.25 14.70
CA PRO A 229 -48.83 -4.86 14.84
C PRO A 229 -48.95 -3.53 15.61
N ALA A 230 -50.10 -2.88 15.49
CA ALA A 230 -50.41 -1.67 16.26
C ALA A 230 -50.33 -1.93 17.77
N GLY A 231 -49.79 -0.99 18.53
CA GLY A 231 -49.58 -1.11 19.97
C GLY A 231 -48.29 -1.78 20.41
N ILE A 232 -47.52 -2.36 19.45
CA ILE A 232 -46.17 -2.86 19.68
C ILE A 232 -45.16 -1.91 19.04
N GLY A 233 -44.13 -1.58 19.80
CA GLY A 233 -43.06 -0.72 19.37
C GLY A 233 -41.67 -1.33 19.63
N PHE A 234 -40.67 -0.60 19.23
CA PHE A 234 -39.27 -0.97 19.53
C PHE A 234 -38.46 0.23 20.00
N ASN A 235 -37.39 -0.05 20.68
CA ASN A 235 -36.35 0.92 21.08
C ASN A 235 -34.98 0.32 20.84
N VAL A 236 -33.99 1.17 20.53
CA VAL A 236 -32.59 0.76 20.41
C VAL A 236 -31.79 1.54 21.44
N LEU A 237 -31.17 0.84 22.39
CA LEU A 237 -30.38 1.43 23.45
C LEU A 237 -29.17 0.56 23.77
N ASN A 238 -27.97 1.15 23.80
CA ASN A 238 -26.72 0.47 24.11
C ASN A 238 -26.46 -0.81 23.30
N GLY A 239 -26.80 -0.79 21.99
CA GLY A 239 -26.61 -1.94 21.11
C GLY A 239 -27.65 -3.07 21.30
N ILE A 240 -28.73 -2.82 22.08
CA ILE A 240 -29.84 -3.76 22.22
C ILE A 240 -31.08 -3.17 21.57
N VAL A 241 -31.72 -3.97 20.73
CA VAL A 241 -33.05 -3.70 20.14
C VAL A 241 -34.08 -4.40 21.02
N THR A 242 -34.94 -3.64 21.64
CA THR A 242 -36.00 -4.16 22.50
C THR A 242 -37.35 -3.97 21.81
N VAL A 243 -38.11 -5.05 21.56
CA VAL A 243 -39.48 -5.02 21.05
C VAL A 243 -40.43 -5.32 22.19
N SER A 244 -41.40 -4.46 22.42
CA SER A 244 -42.34 -4.56 23.55
C SER A 244 -43.67 -3.86 23.23
N GLY A 245 -44.67 -4.12 24.03
CA GLY A 245 -45.95 -3.47 23.92
C GLY A 245 -47.10 -4.44 24.08
N THR A 246 -48.30 -3.93 23.81
CA THR A 246 -49.54 -4.69 23.87
C THR A 246 -50.28 -4.50 22.53
N PRO A 247 -50.58 -5.57 21.76
CA PRO A 247 -51.33 -5.44 20.54
C PRO A 247 -52.67 -4.72 20.81
N ALA A 248 -53.02 -3.77 19.95
CA ALA A 248 -54.25 -3.01 20.08
C ALA A 248 -55.47 -3.89 19.73
N ASP A 249 -56.65 -3.51 20.25
CA ASP A 249 -57.95 -4.05 19.93
C ASP A 249 -58.27 -3.93 18.42
N ASP A 250 -59.27 -4.67 17.98
CA ASP A 250 -59.93 -4.65 16.67
C ASP A 250 -59.53 -5.78 15.69
N ILE A 251 -59.00 -6.89 16.17
CA ILE A 251 -58.85 -8.08 15.34
C ILE A 251 -60.08 -8.99 15.46
N THR A 252 -60.65 -9.31 14.31
CA THR A 252 -61.87 -10.18 14.24
C THR A 252 -61.57 -11.64 13.90
N ALA A 253 -60.32 -11.95 13.63
CA ALA A 253 -59.82 -13.28 13.30
C ALA A 253 -58.35 -13.41 13.66
N THR A 254 -57.87 -14.65 13.87
CA THR A 254 -56.44 -14.93 14.07
C THR A 254 -55.61 -14.33 12.92
N THR A 255 -54.73 -13.41 13.26
CA THR A 255 -53.87 -12.68 12.30
C THR A 255 -52.42 -12.87 12.68
N VAL A 256 -51.58 -13.14 11.69
CA VAL A 256 -50.13 -13.29 11.86
C VAL A 256 -49.46 -12.04 11.33
N TYR A 257 -48.70 -11.38 12.19
CA TYR A 257 -47.84 -10.22 11.86
C TYR A 257 -46.40 -10.70 11.80
N ASN A 258 -45.87 -10.82 10.59
CA ASN A 258 -44.46 -11.10 10.39
C ASN A 258 -43.67 -9.77 10.48
N TYR A 259 -42.69 -9.70 11.34
CA TYR A 259 -41.83 -8.54 11.47
C TYR A 259 -40.38 -8.89 11.12
N SER A 260 -39.62 -7.88 10.76
CA SER A 260 -38.19 -8.00 10.50
C SER A 260 -37.43 -6.95 11.34
N VAL A 261 -36.37 -7.40 12.00
CA VAL A 261 -35.41 -6.56 12.66
C VAL A 261 -34.18 -6.52 11.74
N THR A 262 -33.78 -5.33 11.30
CA THR A 262 -32.66 -5.14 10.36
C THR A 262 -31.67 -4.18 10.99
N THR A 263 -30.38 -4.57 11.00
CA THR A 263 -29.30 -3.68 11.46
C THR A 263 -29.15 -2.48 10.55
N ALA A 264 -28.62 -1.38 11.07
CA ALA A 264 -28.25 -0.19 10.31
C ALA A 264 -26.78 0.15 10.62
N GLY A 265 -25.95 0.23 9.59
CA GLY A 265 -24.52 0.50 9.69
C GLY A 265 -23.92 0.92 8.37
N SER A 266 -22.61 1.04 8.30
CA SER A 266 -21.86 1.39 7.09
C SER A 266 -21.71 0.23 6.12
N CYS A 267 -21.73 -1.00 6.64
CA CYS A 267 -21.63 -2.24 5.86
C CYS A 267 -22.98 -2.93 5.70
N SER A 268 -23.00 -4.13 5.11
CA SER A 268 -24.23 -4.88 4.85
C SER A 268 -25.07 -5.09 6.10
N ASN A 269 -26.37 -4.99 5.95
CA ASN A 269 -27.31 -5.14 7.03
C ASN A 269 -27.71 -6.60 7.24
N SER A 270 -27.63 -7.07 8.47
CA SER A 270 -28.19 -8.36 8.88
C SER A 270 -29.67 -8.21 9.25
N SER A 271 -30.46 -9.23 8.99
CA SER A 271 -31.90 -9.23 9.33
C SER A 271 -32.30 -10.54 10.01
N LEU A 272 -33.10 -10.43 11.06
CA LEU A 272 -33.84 -11.55 11.67
C LEU A 272 -35.33 -11.34 11.53
N LEU A 273 -36.04 -12.43 11.33
CA LEU A 273 -37.50 -12.45 11.18
C LEU A 273 -38.14 -12.96 12.48
N GLY A 274 -39.30 -12.42 12.80
CA GLY A 274 -40.14 -12.91 13.88
C GLY A 274 -41.61 -12.82 13.53
N SER A 275 -42.46 -13.33 14.41
CA SER A 275 -43.93 -13.32 14.20
C SER A 275 -44.70 -13.10 15.52
N ILE A 276 -45.77 -12.37 15.42
CA ILE A 276 -46.75 -12.18 16.52
C ILE A 276 -48.12 -12.56 15.96
N THR A 277 -48.73 -13.57 16.56
CA THR A 277 -50.05 -14.09 16.16
C THR A 277 -51.08 -13.75 17.18
#